data_dc52411a942b1ef0dad437090b2b7b2e
#
_entry.id   dc52411a942b1ef0dad437090b2b7b2e
#
_cell.length_a   1.000
_cell.length_b   1.000
_cell.length_c   1.000
_cell.angle_alpha   90.00
_cell.angle_beta   90.00
_cell.angle_gamma   90.00
#
_symmetry.space_group_name_H-M   'P 1'
#
loop_
_entity.id
_entity.type
_entity.pdbx_description
1 polymer ?
#
loop_
_entity_poly.entity_id
_entity_poly.type
_entity_poly.pdbx_seq_one_letter_code
_entity_poly.pdbx_strand_id
1 'polypeptide(L)'
;MSIVSIRRIALSVSILLACAATALAGTPIVQPNLSTKTKIAPAYFGPNAFPVPDMLDGRTSQSARVSVSADHYMGTLVQPGGDVTMALSAKCVVPLFTPRANLVVWMPVAEYYYTSAEVNAIRRVPHEGELRGWDSGDVYVSTDMQLFTQQLHGVDVALRAALKTASGNTYAKARYYDAPGYFFDVAMGREWTLTHGTVLRVAASGGFLCWQTDRGRQNDAPMYGLLMAWRCGPLDLTTTWSGYAGWEHDGDCPMVIKAAASYRLSALSIDACYKQGLNDWPFRQLSIGCTYIF
;
A
#
# COMPACT_ATOMS: atom_id res chain seq x y z
N MET A 1 -16.11 -27.43 14.13
CA MET A 1 -14.74 -26.91 14.45
C MET A 1 -14.52 -27.06 15.95
N SER A 2 -13.51 -27.79 16.40
CA SER A 2 -13.30 -28.03 17.83
C SER A 2 -12.71 -26.78 18.51
N ILE A 3 -13.03 -26.57 19.80
CA ILE A 3 -12.51 -25.45 20.62
C ILE A 3 -10.96 -25.43 20.61
N VAL A 4 -10.31 -26.57 20.44
CA VAL A 4 -8.85 -26.72 20.33
C VAL A 4 -8.32 -26.07 19.03
N SER A 5 -9.07 -26.16 17.93
CA SER A 5 -8.68 -25.53 16.64
C SER A 5 -8.78 -24.00 16.72
N ILE A 6 -9.80 -23.46 17.38
CA ILE A 6 -9.97 -22.01 17.55
C ILE A 6 -8.85 -21.43 18.42
N ARG A 7 -8.45 -22.14 19.49
CA ARG A 7 -7.34 -21.71 20.36
C ARG A 7 -5.99 -21.72 19.63
N ARG A 8 -5.74 -22.71 18.75
CA ARG A 8 -4.50 -22.75 17.95
C ARG A 8 -4.46 -21.63 16.90
N ILE A 9 -5.59 -21.32 16.30
CA ILE A 9 -5.72 -20.21 15.34
C ILE A 9 -5.51 -18.88 16.05
N ALA A 10 -6.16 -18.67 17.20
CA ALA A 10 -5.97 -17.46 18.01
C ALA A 10 -4.52 -17.30 18.47
N LEU A 11 -3.85 -18.39 18.85
CA LEU A 11 -2.44 -18.38 19.26
C LEU A 11 -1.52 -18.03 18.07
N SER A 12 -1.78 -18.58 16.87
CA SER A 12 -1.00 -18.29 15.66
C SER A 12 -1.18 -16.84 15.21
N VAL A 13 -2.39 -16.29 15.30
CA VAL A 13 -2.69 -14.88 14.99
C VAL A 13 -2.04 -13.97 16.04
N SER A 14 -2.07 -14.36 17.31
CA SER A 14 -1.41 -13.60 18.39
C SER A 14 0.12 -13.61 18.25
N ILE A 15 0.73 -14.73 17.80
CA ILE A 15 2.16 -14.82 17.52
C ILE A 15 2.54 -13.97 16.30
N LEU A 16 1.74 -13.98 15.23
CA LEU A 16 1.97 -13.13 14.05
C LEU A 16 1.81 -11.64 14.39
N LEU A 17 0.79 -11.28 15.16
CA LEU A 17 0.59 -9.92 15.68
C LEU A 17 1.69 -9.52 16.68
N ALA A 18 2.13 -10.44 17.53
CA ALA A 18 3.24 -10.20 18.47
C ALA A 18 4.57 -10.09 17.73
N CYS A 19 4.85 -10.92 16.71
CA CYS A 19 6.02 -10.77 15.84
C CYS A 19 5.98 -9.46 15.04
N ALA A 20 4.82 -9.04 14.56
CA ALA A 20 4.65 -7.71 13.97
C ALA A 20 4.87 -6.60 15.01
N ALA A 21 4.37 -6.76 16.24
CA ALA A 21 4.52 -5.79 17.31
C ALA A 21 5.95 -5.72 17.86
N THR A 22 6.69 -6.83 17.93
CA THR A 22 8.12 -6.81 18.33
C THR A 22 9.03 -6.26 17.25
N ALA A 23 8.73 -6.46 15.97
CA ALA A 23 9.38 -5.74 14.87
C ALA A 23 9.11 -4.22 14.94
N LEU A 24 8.04 -3.81 15.62
CA LEU A 24 7.62 -2.43 15.85
C LEU A 24 8.42 -1.69 16.94
N ALA A 25 9.06 -2.41 17.85
CA ALA A 25 9.57 -1.82 19.11
C ALA A 25 11.01 -1.30 19.03
N GLY A 26 11.71 -1.28 17.91
CA GLY A 26 13.11 -0.99 18.03
C GLY A 26 14.02 -0.74 16.85
N THR A 27 13.54 -0.59 15.63
CA THR A 27 14.43 -0.05 14.59
C THR A 27 14.47 1.48 14.73
N PRO A 28 15.63 2.09 15.08
CA PRO A 28 15.78 3.51 14.86
C PRO A 28 15.54 3.74 13.38
N ILE A 29 14.53 4.52 13.04
CA ILE A 29 14.35 4.99 11.68
C ILE A 29 15.62 5.76 11.38
N VAL A 30 16.42 5.22 10.47
CA VAL A 30 17.59 5.92 9.97
C VAL A 30 17.06 7.24 9.44
N GLN A 31 17.38 8.34 10.13
CA GLN A 31 17.01 9.65 9.62
C GLN A 31 17.66 9.76 8.24
N PRO A 32 16.88 10.06 7.20
CA PRO A 32 17.43 10.20 5.88
C PRO A 32 18.56 11.22 5.97
N ASN A 33 19.66 10.89 5.35
CA ASN A 33 20.76 11.83 5.22
C ASN A 33 20.32 12.93 4.24
N LEU A 34 19.55 13.89 4.74
CA LEU A 34 19.05 15.07 4.04
C LEU A 34 20.22 16.01 3.67
N SER A 35 21.35 15.42 3.25
CA SER A 35 22.52 16.15 2.83
C SER A 35 22.16 17.09 1.69
N THR A 36 22.45 18.35 1.84
CA THR A 36 22.74 19.40 0.82
C THR A 36 21.95 19.42 -0.49
N LYS A 37 21.13 18.42 -0.81
CA LYS A 37 20.30 18.37 -2.01
C LYS A 37 19.04 19.21 -1.84
N THR A 38 18.74 20.01 -2.83
CA THR A 38 17.58 20.94 -2.87
C THR A 38 16.25 20.24 -3.09
N LYS A 39 16.24 18.92 -3.33
CA LYS A 39 15.06 18.10 -3.58
C LYS A 39 14.63 17.33 -2.34
N ILE A 40 13.32 17.21 -2.18
CA ILE A 40 12.70 16.32 -1.21
C ILE A 40 12.40 15.00 -1.93
N ALA A 41 12.77 13.88 -1.32
CA ALA A 41 12.40 12.58 -1.84
C ALA A 41 10.88 12.41 -1.89
N PRO A 42 10.33 11.75 -2.92
CA PRO A 42 8.89 11.55 -3.07
C PRO A 42 8.21 10.98 -1.83
N ALA A 43 8.86 10.04 -1.17
CA ALA A 43 8.35 9.37 0.02
C ALA A 43 8.19 10.28 1.25
N TYR A 44 8.81 11.47 1.25
CA TYR A 44 8.72 12.40 2.39
C TYR A 44 7.59 13.43 2.27
N PHE A 45 6.87 13.45 1.18
CA PHE A 45 5.61 14.18 1.09
C PHE A 45 4.54 13.50 1.98
N GLY A 46 3.28 13.84 1.83
CA GLY A 46 2.23 13.12 2.53
C GLY A 46 2.22 11.61 2.20
N PRO A 47 1.65 10.78 3.06
CA PRO A 47 1.70 9.32 2.90
C PRO A 47 1.04 8.82 1.61
N ASN A 48 0.13 9.62 1.04
CA ASN A 48 -0.61 9.31 -0.18
C ASN A 48 -0.07 10.02 -1.44
N ALA A 49 0.97 10.85 -1.32
CA ALA A 49 1.52 11.57 -2.48
C ALA A 49 2.23 10.62 -3.47
N PHE A 50 3.20 9.86 -2.97
CA PHE A 50 3.97 8.87 -3.73
C PHE A 50 4.03 7.57 -2.94
N PRO A 51 2.92 6.85 -2.78
CA PRO A 51 2.88 5.65 -1.96
C PRO A 51 3.67 4.52 -2.64
N VAL A 52 4.19 3.60 -1.84
CA VAL A 52 4.62 2.30 -2.38
C VAL A 52 3.38 1.59 -2.90
N PRO A 53 3.31 1.25 -4.21
CA PRO A 53 2.14 0.58 -4.77
C PRO A 53 1.84 -0.74 -4.05
N ASP A 54 0.56 -1.01 -3.81
CA ASP A 54 0.15 -2.30 -3.27
C ASP A 54 0.53 -3.42 -4.25
N MET A 55 1.08 -4.49 -3.72
CA MET A 55 1.52 -5.61 -4.52
C MET A 55 0.34 -6.33 -5.19
N LEU A 56 0.47 -6.67 -6.47
CA LEU A 56 -0.41 -7.60 -7.17
C LEU A 56 -0.07 -9.04 -6.75
N ASP A 57 -1.07 -9.90 -6.54
CA ASP A 57 -0.85 -11.27 -6.08
C ASP A 57 -0.74 -12.33 -7.20
N GLY A 58 -0.70 -11.89 -8.46
CA GLY A 58 -0.65 -12.74 -9.65
C GLY A 58 -2.03 -13.18 -10.14
N ARG A 59 -3.13 -12.68 -9.55
CA ARG A 59 -4.51 -13.00 -9.96
C ARG A 59 -5.33 -11.74 -10.20
N THR A 60 -6.26 -11.85 -11.14
CA THR A 60 -7.34 -10.88 -11.35
C THR A 60 -8.57 -11.23 -10.50
N SER A 61 -9.41 -10.25 -10.23
CA SER A 61 -10.69 -10.47 -9.56
C SER A 61 -11.68 -11.14 -10.48
N GLN A 62 -12.41 -12.12 -9.96
CA GLN A 62 -13.47 -12.82 -10.69
C GLN A 62 -14.81 -12.06 -10.62
N SER A 63 -14.97 -11.14 -9.69
CA SER A 63 -16.20 -10.40 -9.42
C SER A 63 -15.92 -8.91 -9.25
N ALA A 64 -16.92 -8.10 -9.57
CA ALA A 64 -16.88 -6.68 -9.24
C ALA A 64 -16.87 -6.49 -7.72
N ARG A 65 -16.12 -5.51 -7.24
CA ARG A 65 -16.07 -5.19 -5.81
C ARG A 65 -15.80 -3.72 -5.56
N VAL A 66 -16.34 -3.22 -4.48
CA VAL A 66 -16.08 -1.87 -3.97
C VAL A 66 -15.58 -1.98 -2.54
N SER A 67 -14.49 -1.32 -2.26
CA SER A 67 -13.87 -1.25 -0.93
C SER A 67 -13.83 0.19 -0.47
N VAL A 68 -14.09 0.40 0.82
CA VAL A 68 -13.91 1.70 1.49
C VAL A 68 -13.12 1.46 2.76
N SER A 69 -12.13 2.30 3.03
CA SER A 69 -11.33 2.24 4.26
C SER A 69 -11.15 3.61 4.89
N ALA A 70 -11.10 3.61 6.21
CA ALA A 70 -10.59 4.72 7.01
C ALA A 70 -9.13 4.41 7.36
N ASP A 71 -8.24 5.29 6.97
CA ASP A 71 -6.80 5.13 7.09
C ASP A 71 -6.25 6.16 8.07
N HIS A 72 -5.48 5.72 9.05
CA HIS A 72 -4.79 6.59 9.99
C HIS A 72 -3.29 6.43 9.82
N TYR A 73 -2.62 7.49 9.41
CA TYR A 73 -1.18 7.55 9.24
C TYR A 73 -0.54 8.36 10.38
N MET A 74 0.53 7.83 10.91
CA MET A 74 1.39 8.49 11.90
C MET A 74 2.78 8.66 11.31
N GLY A 75 3.24 9.89 11.16
CA GLY A 75 4.60 10.18 10.75
C GLY A 75 5.60 9.78 11.84
N THR A 76 6.80 9.44 11.41
CA THR A 76 7.87 8.95 12.29
C THR A 76 9.13 9.82 12.25
N LEU A 77 9.08 10.96 11.57
CA LEU A 77 10.20 11.92 11.49
C LEU A 77 10.40 12.72 12.77
N VAL A 78 9.34 12.88 13.56
CA VAL A 78 9.33 13.66 14.81
C VAL A 78 8.57 12.89 15.89
N GLN A 79 8.43 13.50 17.06
CA GLN A 79 7.68 12.93 18.17
C GLN A 79 6.22 12.57 17.76
N PRO A 80 5.62 11.55 18.38
CA PRO A 80 4.26 11.14 18.09
C PRO A 80 3.27 12.32 18.12
N GLY A 81 2.42 12.40 17.09
CA GLY A 81 1.45 13.48 16.91
C GLY A 81 1.94 14.71 16.14
N GLY A 82 3.24 14.80 15.82
CA GLY A 82 3.79 15.90 15.00
C GLY A 82 3.49 15.79 13.50
N ASP A 83 3.04 14.62 13.04
CA ASP A 83 2.62 14.38 11.66
C ASP A 83 1.54 13.29 11.66
N VAL A 84 0.32 13.67 11.40
CA VAL A 84 -0.84 12.78 11.43
C VAL A 84 -1.69 13.03 10.18
N THR A 85 -2.13 11.95 9.56
CA THR A 85 -3.07 12.01 8.44
C THR A 85 -4.19 11.01 8.67
N MET A 86 -5.43 11.44 8.48
CA MET A 86 -6.61 10.59 8.44
C MET A 86 -7.21 10.67 7.05
N ALA A 87 -7.36 9.54 6.38
CA ALA A 87 -7.93 9.52 5.04
C ALA A 87 -9.12 8.56 4.95
N LEU A 88 -10.08 8.91 4.12
CA LEU A 88 -11.12 8.02 3.64
C LEU A 88 -10.73 7.61 2.22
N SER A 89 -10.45 6.34 2.01
CA SER A 89 -10.04 5.81 0.72
C SER A 89 -11.13 4.94 0.10
N ALA A 90 -11.26 4.98 -1.21
CA ALA A 90 -12.19 4.15 -1.97
C ALA A 90 -11.45 3.41 -3.10
N LYS A 91 -11.86 2.17 -3.36
CA LYS A 91 -11.33 1.34 -4.45
C LYS A 91 -12.46 0.57 -5.10
N CYS A 92 -12.51 0.62 -6.43
CA CYS A 92 -13.44 -0.13 -7.25
C CYS A 92 -12.65 -1.06 -8.18
N VAL A 93 -13.06 -2.33 -8.26
CA VAL A 93 -12.51 -3.32 -9.19
C VAL A 93 -13.65 -3.87 -10.02
N VAL A 94 -13.54 -3.78 -11.35
CA VAL A 94 -14.57 -4.25 -12.28
C VAL A 94 -13.93 -5.17 -13.31
N PRO A 95 -14.35 -6.44 -13.40
CA PRO A 95 -13.98 -7.32 -14.51
C PRO A 95 -14.46 -6.71 -15.84
N LEU A 96 -13.57 -6.63 -16.84
CA LEU A 96 -13.84 -6.11 -18.18
C LEU A 96 -14.06 -7.28 -19.14
N PHE A 97 -15.26 -7.41 -19.70
CA PHE A 97 -15.61 -8.44 -20.70
C PHE A 97 -15.27 -9.89 -20.30
N THR A 98 -14.25 -10.09 -19.47
CA THR A 98 -13.76 -11.37 -18.98
C THR A 98 -13.15 -11.21 -17.59
N PRO A 99 -13.23 -12.23 -16.71
CA PRO A 99 -12.53 -12.21 -15.42
C PRO A 99 -11.01 -12.14 -15.52
N ARG A 100 -10.46 -12.28 -16.72
CA ARG A 100 -9.01 -12.18 -16.96
C ARG A 100 -8.50 -10.74 -17.13
N ALA A 101 -9.40 -9.78 -17.19
CA ALA A 101 -9.03 -8.36 -17.28
C ALA A 101 -9.89 -7.56 -16.30
N ASN A 102 -9.25 -6.77 -15.45
CA ASN A 102 -9.95 -5.87 -14.51
C ASN A 102 -9.58 -4.43 -14.78
N LEU A 103 -10.58 -3.55 -14.69
CA LEU A 103 -10.36 -2.13 -14.45
C LEU A 103 -10.35 -1.90 -12.94
N VAL A 104 -9.35 -1.20 -12.45
CA VAL A 104 -9.25 -0.83 -11.04
C VAL A 104 -9.11 0.68 -10.93
N VAL A 105 -9.96 1.28 -10.10
CA VAL A 105 -9.88 2.71 -9.78
C VAL A 105 -9.78 2.85 -8.29
N TRP A 106 -8.85 3.67 -7.80
CA TRP A 106 -8.75 3.97 -6.36
C TRP A 106 -8.26 5.39 -6.12
N MET A 107 -8.62 5.93 -4.96
CA MET A 107 -8.18 7.24 -4.52
C MET A 107 -8.38 7.42 -3.00
N PRO A 108 -7.57 8.25 -2.33
CA PRO A 108 -7.96 8.89 -1.08
C PRO A 108 -9.01 9.96 -1.40
N VAL A 109 -10.28 9.70 -1.04
CA VAL A 109 -11.43 10.57 -1.38
C VAL A 109 -11.39 11.86 -0.57
N ALA A 110 -11.03 11.74 0.71
CA ALA A 110 -10.88 12.87 1.62
C ALA A 110 -9.73 12.58 2.59
N GLU A 111 -8.96 13.58 2.88
CA GLU A 111 -7.84 13.52 3.81
C GLU A 111 -7.89 14.71 4.75
N TYR A 112 -7.80 14.45 6.06
CA TYR A 112 -7.49 15.46 7.06
C TYR A 112 -6.05 15.26 7.51
N TYR A 113 -5.26 16.32 7.56
CA TYR A 113 -3.88 16.24 7.97
C TYR A 113 -3.52 17.30 9.03
N TYR A 114 -2.53 16.95 9.84
CA TYR A 114 -1.77 17.85 10.69
C TYR A 114 -0.28 17.56 10.49
N THR A 115 0.49 18.61 10.21
CA THR A 115 1.95 18.53 10.03
C THR A 115 2.59 19.65 10.85
N SER A 116 3.53 19.36 11.73
CA SER A 116 4.22 20.38 12.52
C SER A 116 5.19 21.19 11.68
N ALA A 117 5.55 22.40 12.15
CA ALA A 117 6.56 23.24 11.51
C ALA A 117 7.94 22.53 11.45
N GLU A 118 8.24 21.68 12.44
CA GLU A 118 9.47 20.87 12.48
C GLU A 118 9.51 19.87 11.33
N VAL A 119 8.39 19.14 11.09
CA VAL A 119 8.28 18.21 9.95
C VAL A 119 8.43 18.94 8.64
N ASN A 120 7.79 20.10 8.47
CA ASN A 120 7.92 20.90 7.26
C ASN A 120 9.36 21.37 7.02
N ALA A 121 10.07 21.75 8.07
CA ALA A 121 11.48 22.11 7.99
C ALA A 121 12.35 20.90 7.57
N ILE A 122 12.13 19.73 8.15
CA ILE A 122 12.82 18.48 7.77
C ILE A 122 12.54 18.15 6.30
N ARG A 123 11.29 18.27 5.86
CA ARG A 123 10.88 18.00 4.49
C ARG A 123 11.27 19.08 3.49
N ARG A 124 11.78 20.22 3.98
CA ARG A 124 12.14 21.39 3.14
C ARG A 124 11.00 21.86 2.25
N VAL A 125 9.79 21.77 2.73
CA VAL A 125 8.60 22.18 1.98
C VAL A 125 8.58 23.70 1.89
N PRO A 126 8.53 24.31 0.70
CA PRO A 126 8.39 25.74 0.51
C PRO A 126 6.94 26.11 0.79
N HIS A 127 6.57 26.24 2.06
CA HIS A 127 5.19 26.46 2.39
C HIS A 127 5.05 27.45 3.53
N GLU A 128 4.21 28.38 3.31
CA GLU A 128 3.78 29.35 4.27
C GLU A 128 2.43 28.94 4.85
N GLY A 129 2.41 28.54 6.12
CA GLY A 129 1.26 28.77 6.97
C GLY A 129 0.38 27.58 7.34
N GLU A 130 -0.16 26.77 6.46
CA GLU A 130 -1.18 25.78 6.86
C GLU A 130 -0.58 24.46 7.34
N LEU A 131 -0.51 24.31 8.67
CA LEU A 131 -0.04 23.08 9.31
C LEU A 131 -1.12 21.99 9.36
N ARG A 132 -2.37 22.32 9.05
CA ARG A 132 -3.50 21.40 9.09
C ARG A 132 -4.55 21.80 8.07
N GLY A 133 -5.30 20.83 7.56
CA GLY A 133 -6.36 21.09 6.60
C GLY A 133 -7.03 19.84 6.07
N TRP A 134 -7.88 20.04 5.09
CA TRP A 134 -8.56 19.00 4.34
C TRP A 134 -8.11 19.03 2.90
N ASP A 135 -7.89 17.83 2.34
CA ASP A 135 -7.51 17.64 0.95
C ASP A 135 -8.21 16.42 0.35
N SER A 136 -8.01 16.22 -0.96
CA SER A 136 -8.34 15.01 -1.69
C SER A 136 -7.10 14.47 -2.38
N GLY A 137 -7.00 13.15 -2.52
CA GLY A 137 -5.85 12.53 -3.17
C GLY A 137 -6.00 12.40 -4.68
N ASP A 138 -4.94 11.95 -5.31
CA ASP A 138 -4.94 11.65 -6.73
C ASP A 138 -5.77 10.40 -7.03
N VAL A 139 -6.41 10.41 -8.20
CA VAL A 139 -7.07 9.24 -8.76
C VAL A 139 -6.03 8.36 -9.43
N TYR A 140 -6.06 7.07 -9.09
CA TYR A 140 -5.29 6.03 -9.77
C TYR A 140 -6.21 5.16 -10.59
N VAL A 141 -5.76 4.79 -11.78
CA VAL A 141 -6.47 3.88 -12.67
C VAL A 141 -5.52 2.80 -13.12
N SER A 142 -5.88 1.53 -13.02
CA SER A 142 -5.09 0.44 -13.58
C SER A 142 -5.94 -0.55 -14.36
N THR A 143 -5.26 -1.28 -15.24
CA THR A 143 -5.77 -2.50 -15.85
C THR A 143 -4.89 -3.66 -15.41
N ASP A 144 -5.52 -4.66 -14.79
CA ASP A 144 -4.86 -5.89 -14.39
C ASP A 144 -5.27 -7.02 -15.33
N MET A 145 -4.31 -7.76 -15.89
CA MET A 145 -4.53 -8.80 -16.89
C MET A 145 -3.94 -10.13 -16.44
N GLN A 146 -4.77 -11.19 -16.41
CA GLN A 146 -4.34 -12.56 -16.12
C GLN A 146 -3.70 -13.19 -17.35
N LEU A 147 -2.39 -13.40 -17.33
CA LEU A 147 -1.63 -14.03 -18.41
C LEU A 147 -1.71 -15.57 -18.30
N PHE A 148 -1.40 -16.10 -17.12
CA PHE A 148 -1.42 -17.54 -16.83
C PHE A 148 -2.26 -17.81 -15.58
N THR A 149 -2.88 -18.99 -15.54
CA THR A 149 -3.62 -19.48 -14.36
C THR A 149 -2.94 -20.75 -13.83
N GLN A 150 -2.90 -20.88 -12.52
CA GLN A 150 -2.28 -22.02 -11.87
C GLN A 150 -2.90 -23.35 -12.32
N GLN A 151 -4.19 -23.39 -12.62
CA GLN A 151 -4.87 -24.62 -13.05
C GLN A 151 -4.33 -25.16 -14.36
N LEU A 152 -3.89 -24.30 -15.29
CA LEU A 152 -3.39 -24.70 -16.61
C LEU A 152 -1.85 -24.71 -16.68
N HIS A 153 -1.18 -23.86 -15.90
CA HIS A 153 0.25 -23.59 -16.06
C HIS A 153 1.07 -23.85 -14.79
N GLY A 154 0.41 -24.30 -13.70
CA GLY A 154 1.08 -24.56 -12.42
C GLY A 154 1.35 -23.32 -11.57
N VAL A 155 1.25 -22.13 -12.15
CA VAL A 155 1.36 -20.81 -11.49
C VAL A 155 0.36 -19.84 -12.06
N ASP A 156 -0.03 -18.85 -11.24
CA ASP A 156 -0.78 -17.69 -11.71
C ASP A 156 0.21 -16.60 -12.09
N VAL A 157 -0.01 -15.92 -13.20
CA VAL A 157 0.77 -14.74 -13.61
C VAL A 157 -0.19 -13.65 -14.05
N ALA A 158 -0.05 -12.47 -13.48
CA ALA A 158 -0.80 -11.29 -13.89
C ALA A 158 0.12 -10.10 -14.15
N LEU A 159 -0.27 -9.27 -15.11
CA LEU A 159 0.35 -8.01 -15.48
C LEU A 159 -0.58 -6.88 -15.02
N ARG A 160 -0.01 -5.81 -14.48
CA ARG A 160 -0.71 -4.56 -14.22
C ARG A 160 -0.04 -3.41 -14.95
N ALA A 161 -0.86 -2.52 -15.51
CA ALA A 161 -0.45 -1.20 -15.97
C ALA A 161 -1.32 -0.16 -15.27
N ALA A 162 -0.70 0.82 -14.60
CA ALA A 162 -1.37 1.79 -13.77
C ALA A 162 -0.92 3.21 -14.07
N LEU A 163 -1.86 4.14 -13.96
CA LEU A 163 -1.66 5.58 -14.07
C LEU A 163 -2.06 6.26 -12.76
N LYS A 164 -1.27 7.22 -12.33
CA LYS A 164 -1.60 8.21 -11.30
C LYS A 164 -1.91 9.51 -12.04
N THR A 165 -3.07 10.07 -11.79
CA THR A 165 -3.45 11.37 -12.35
C THR A 165 -2.94 12.50 -11.44
N ALA A 166 -2.83 13.71 -11.99
CA ALA A 166 -2.56 14.93 -11.24
C ALA A 166 -3.88 15.59 -10.84
N SER A 167 -4.70 14.90 -10.03
CA SER A 167 -6.05 15.34 -9.65
C SER A 167 -6.21 15.68 -8.18
N GLY A 168 -5.20 15.37 -7.38
CA GLY A 168 -5.16 15.70 -5.97
C GLY A 168 -4.78 17.17 -5.71
N ASN A 169 -4.56 17.49 -4.46
CA ASN A 169 -4.18 18.85 -4.09
C ASN A 169 -2.71 19.15 -4.39
N THR A 170 -2.37 20.42 -4.46
CA THR A 170 -1.04 20.87 -4.87
C THR A 170 0.05 20.46 -3.87
N TYR A 171 1.29 20.37 -4.36
CA TYR A 171 2.45 20.03 -3.55
C TYR A 171 2.80 21.09 -2.49
N ALA A 172 2.29 22.32 -2.63
CA ALA A 172 2.55 23.42 -1.70
C ALA A 172 2.21 23.09 -0.24
N LYS A 173 1.24 22.19 -0.03
CA LYS A 173 0.88 21.69 1.29
C LYS A 173 1.67 20.43 1.69
N ALA A 174 2.58 19.94 0.85
CA ALA A 174 3.32 18.69 1.01
C ALA A 174 2.45 17.45 1.26
N ARG A 175 1.20 17.47 0.81
CA ARG A 175 0.27 16.34 0.97
C ARG A 175 0.20 15.54 -0.32
N TYR A 176 -0.13 16.21 -1.42
CA TYR A 176 -0.16 15.61 -2.74
C TYR A 176 0.74 16.43 -3.66
N TYR A 177 1.55 15.74 -4.42
CA TYR A 177 2.29 16.37 -5.48
C TYR A 177 1.41 16.33 -6.73
N ASP A 178 0.96 17.50 -7.19
CA ASP A 178 0.15 17.64 -8.40
C ASP A 178 0.95 17.21 -9.65
N ALA A 179 1.19 15.94 -9.75
CA ALA A 179 2.07 15.36 -10.73
C ALA A 179 1.61 13.96 -11.14
N PRO A 180 1.54 13.71 -12.45
CA PRO A 180 1.19 12.38 -12.96
C PRO A 180 2.30 11.38 -12.68
N GLY A 181 1.93 10.11 -12.79
CA GLY A 181 2.87 9.00 -12.70
C GLY A 181 2.28 7.76 -13.35
N TYR A 182 3.12 6.77 -13.54
CA TYR A 182 2.69 5.47 -14.01
C TYR A 182 3.56 4.37 -13.40
N PHE A 183 3.01 3.18 -13.36
CA PHE A 183 3.78 2.00 -13.03
C PHE A 183 3.21 0.78 -13.74
N PHE A 184 4.06 -0.18 -13.95
CA PHE A 184 3.67 -1.49 -14.44
C PHE A 184 4.47 -2.57 -13.72
N ASP A 185 3.81 -3.68 -13.43
CA ASP A 185 4.42 -4.81 -12.76
C ASP A 185 3.81 -6.13 -13.22
N VAL A 186 4.62 -7.16 -13.14
CA VAL A 186 4.22 -8.54 -13.32
C VAL A 186 4.34 -9.23 -11.97
N ALA A 187 3.29 -9.93 -11.57
CA ALA A 187 3.30 -10.77 -10.39
C ALA A 187 3.08 -12.22 -10.76
N MET A 188 3.84 -13.10 -10.12
CA MET A 188 3.70 -14.53 -10.21
C MET A 188 3.41 -15.11 -8.83
N GLY A 189 2.39 -15.97 -8.74
CA GLY A 189 1.99 -16.58 -7.48
C GLY A 189 1.58 -18.03 -7.64
N ARG A 190 1.66 -18.74 -6.52
CA ARG A 190 1.18 -20.12 -6.42
C ARG A 190 0.45 -20.34 -5.10
N GLU A 191 -0.57 -21.17 -5.17
CA GLU A 191 -1.41 -21.53 -4.04
C GLU A 191 -1.32 -23.02 -3.78
N TRP A 192 -1.28 -23.38 -2.50
CA TRP A 192 -1.30 -24.77 -2.04
C TRP A 192 -2.45 -24.96 -1.06
N THR A 193 -3.27 -25.96 -1.30
CA THR A 193 -4.27 -26.39 -0.33
C THR A 193 -3.59 -27.30 0.69
N LEU A 194 -3.61 -26.91 1.94
CA LEU A 194 -3.07 -27.64 3.07
C LEU A 194 -4.17 -28.49 3.72
N THR A 195 -3.83 -29.14 4.82
CA THR A 195 -4.78 -29.93 5.60
C THR A 195 -5.95 -29.07 6.12
N HIS A 196 -7.13 -29.66 6.26
CA HIS A 196 -8.33 -29.03 6.79
C HIS A 196 -8.86 -27.83 5.96
N GLY A 197 -8.60 -27.80 4.64
CA GLY A 197 -9.09 -26.74 3.76
C GLY A 197 -8.40 -25.38 3.96
N THR A 198 -7.28 -25.37 4.68
CA THR A 198 -6.43 -24.18 4.77
C THR A 198 -5.65 -24.00 3.48
N VAL A 199 -5.51 -22.77 3.04
CA VAL A 199 -4.82 -22.41 1.81
C VAL A 199 -3.64 -21.50 2.14
N LEU A 200 -2.48 -21.81 1.61
CA LEU A 200 -1.29 -20.96 1.63
C LEU A 200 -1.02 -20.48 0.21
N ARG A 201 -0.81 -19.17 0.05
CA ARG A 201 -0.37 -18.57 -1.21
C ARG A 201 0.92 -17.81 -0.99
N VAL A 202 1.85 -17.94 -1.95
CA VAL A 202 3.05 -17.12 -2.03
C VAL A 202 3.11 -16.50 -3.42
N ALA A 203 3.48 -15.22 -3.49
CA ALA A 203 3.68 -14.52 -4.74
C ALA A 203 4.88 -13.57 -4.67
N ALA A 204 5.47 -13.33 -5.83
CA ALA A 204 6.50 -12.32 -6.02
C ALA A 204 6.12 -11.41 -7.18
N SER A 205 6.49 -10.14 -7.11
CA SER A 205 6.28 -9.17 -8.18
C SER A 205 7.55 -8.39 -8.48
N GLY A 206 7.67 -7.96 -9.73
CA GLY A 206 8.70 -7.05 -10.20
C GLY A 206 8.14 -6.13 -11.27
N GLY A 207 8.63 -4.90 -11.31
CA GLY A 207 8.11 -3.91 -12.23
C GLY A 207 8.94 -2.64 -12.24
N PHE A 208 8.32 -1.59 -12.71
CA PHE A 208 8.93 -0.29 -12.88
C PHE A 208 7.89 0.79 -12.62
N LEU A 209 8.29 1.88 -11.99
CA LEU A 209 7.47 3.06 -11.81
C LEU A 209 8.20 4.32 -12.26
N CYS A 210 7.41 5.32 -12.57
CA CYS A 210 7.88 6.66 -12.84
C CYS A 210 6.94 7.65 -12.16
N TRP A 211 7.48 8.46 -11.25
CA TRP A 211 6.79 9.58 -10.65
C TRP A 211 7.36 10.88 -11.19
N GLN A 212 6.53 11.79 -11.62
CA GLN A 212 6.97 13.15 -11.89
C GLN A 212 7.08 13.92 -10.57
N THR A 213 8.29 14.16 -10.09
CA THR A 213 8.53 14.72 -8.76
C THR A 213 8.79 16.21 -8.73
N ASP A 214 9.05 16.83 -9.88
CA ASP A 214 9.24 18.26 -10.03
C ASP A 214 9.10 18.66 -11.50
N ARG A 215 9.04 19.95 -11.80
CA ARG A 215 8.95 20.47 -13.17
C ARG A 215 10.13 19.94 -14.01
N GLY A 216 9.82 19.04 -14.92
CA GLY A 216 10.79 18.44 -15.84
C GLY A 216 11.70 17.36 -15.22
N ARG A 217 11.39 16.82 -14.04
CA ARG A 217 12.13 15.72 -13.42
C ARG A 217 11.23 14.53 -13.17
N GLN A 218 11.78 13.36 -13.42
CA GLN A 218 11.15 12.07 -13.17
C GLN A 218 11.95 11.33 -12.11
N ASN A 219 11.26 10.57 -11.28
CA ASN A 219 11.85 9.59 -10.39
C ASN A 219 11.46 8.21 -10.92
N ASP A 220 12.34 7.63 -11.69
CA ASP A 220 12.21 6.30 -12.28
C ASP A 220 12.78 5.27 -11.30
N ALA A 221 12.09 4.16 -11.09
CA ALA A 221 12.56 3.16 -10.16
C ALA A 221 12.08 1.74 -10.52
N PRO A 222 12.94 0.72 -10.47
CA PRO A 222 12.47 -0.65 -10.41
C PRO A 222 11.69 -0.87 -9.11
N MET A 223 10.57 -1.59 -9.21
CA MET A 223 9.74 -1.96 -8.06
C MET A 223 9.72 -3.47 -7.85
N TYR A 224 9.49 -3.87 -6.62
CA TYR A 224 9.54 -5.27 -6.21
C TYR A 224 8.57 -5.56 -5.08
N GLY A 225 8.20 -6.84 -4.92
CA GLY A 225 7.37 -7.28 -3.81
C GLY A 225 7.38 -8.79 -3.60
N LEU A 226 7.14 -9.16 -2.34
CA LEU A 226 6.89 -10.53 -1.90
C LEU A 226 5.59 -10.55 -1.09
N LEU A 227 4.78 -11.57 -1.30
CA LEU A 227 3.50 -11.76 -0.63
C LEU A 227 3.40 -13.17 -0.09
N MET A 228 2.90 -13.29 1.14
CA MET A 228 2.42 -14.52 1.72
C MET A 228 0.99 -14.30 2.21
N ALA A 229 0.07 -15.14 1.77
CA ALA A 229 -1.31 -15.12 2.23
C ALA A 229 -1.71 -16.49 2.76
N TRP A 230 -2.49 -16.48 3.82
CA TRP A 230 -3.02 -17.65 4.48
C TRP A 230 -4.52 -17.51 4.66
N ARG A 231 -5.29 -18.49 4.18
CA ARG A 231 -6.74 -18.51 4.26
C ARG A 231 -7.21 -19.70 5.07
N CYS A 232 -8.11 -19.46 6.02
CA CYS A 232 -8.76 -20.50 6.80
C CYS A 232 -10.25 -20.16 6.98
N GLY A 233 -11.11 -20.87 6.26
CA GLY A 233 -12.55 -20.57 6.25
C GLY A 233 -12.83 -19.12 5.80
N PRO A 234 -13.51 -18.30 6.61
CA PRO A 234 -13.82 -16.92 6.25
C PRO A 234 -12.67 -15.93 6.48
N LEU A 235 -11.58 -16.35 7.14
CA LEU A 235 -10.46 -15.50 7.49
C LEU A 235 -9.35 -15.60 6.45
N ASP A 236 -8.97 -14.46 5.89
CA ASP A 236 -7.78 -14.28 5.05
C ASP A 236 -6.77 -13.41 5.78
N LEU A 237 -5.53 -13.88 5.92
CA LEU A 237 -4.40 -13.12 6.45
C LEU A 237 -3.37 -12.95 5.35
N THR A 238 -2.85 -11.73 5.17
CA THR A 238 -1.87 -11.44 4.13
C THR A 238 -0.75 -10.60 4.72
N THR A 239 0.49 -10.96 4.38
CA THR A 239 1.67 -10.16 4.66
C THR A 239 2.36 -9.85 3.35
N THR A 240 2.73 -8.59 3.13
CA THR A 240 3.53 -8.19 1.97
C THR A 240 4.76 -7.41 2.43
N TRP A 241 5.84 -7.60 1.71
CA TRP A 241 7.03 -6.76 1.76
C TRP A 241 7.25 -6.22 0.35
N SER A 242 7.26 -4.89 0.19
CA SER A 242 7.35 -4.26 -1.13
C SER A 242 8.07 -2.93 -1.06
N GLY A 243 8.54 -2.48 -2.20
CA GLY A 243 9.25 -1.22 -2.33
C GLY A 243 9.61 -0.91 -3.78
N TYR A 244 10.32 0.20 -3.93
CA TYR A 244 10.99 0.55 -5.19
C TYR A 244 12.35 1.18 -4.87
N ALA A 245 13.25 1.19 -5.85
CA ALA A 245 14.62 1.67 -5.68
C ALA A 245 14.92 2.74 -6.74
N GLY A 246 14.82 4.00 -6.36
CA GLY A 246 15.17 5.13 -7.23
C GLY A 246 16.69 5.27 -7.43
N TRP A 247 17.08 6.12 -8.35
CA TRP A 247 18.48 6.33 -8.78
C TRP A 247 19.13 7.55 -8.16
N GLU A 248 18.34 8.43 -7.54
CA GLU A 248 18.83 9.72 -7.02
C GLU A 248 19.57 9.60 -5.69
N HIS A 249 19.39 8.49 -4.95
CA HIS A 249 19.99 8.22 -3.65
C HIS A 249 19.72 9.32 -2.61
N ASP A 250 18.54 9.94 -2.67
CA ASP A 250 18.15 11.06 -1.80
C ASP A 250 16.93 10.74 -0.92
N GLY A 251 16.71 9.47 -0.62
CA GLY A 251 15.54 8.98 0.11
C GLY A 251 14.43 8.48 -0.83
N ASP A 252 14.79 8.02 -2.00
CA ASP A 252 13.92 7.54 -3.08
C ASP A 252 13.85 6.00 -3.17
N CYS A 253 14.21 5.31 -2.08
CA CYS A 253 14.17 3.86 -1.97
C CYS A 253 13.16 3.40 -0.90
N PRO A 254 11.86 3.77 -0.99
CA PRO A 254 10.90 3.41 0.03
C PRO A 254 10.65 1.90 0.06
N MET A 255 10.60 1.38 1.28
CA MET A 255 10.33 -0.02 1.57
C MET A 255 9.29 -0.11 2.67
N VAL A 256 8.29 -0.96 2.51
CA VAL A 256 7.23 -1.16 3.48
C VAL A 256 6.97 -2.63 3.76
N ILE A 257 6.53 -2.93 4.98
CA ILE A 257 5.90 -4.18 5.33
C ILE A 257 4.43 -3.91 5.67
N LYS A 258 3.53 -4.76 5.19
CA LYS A 258 2.09 -4.66 5.41
C LYS A 258 1.57 -5.99 5.92
N ALA A 259 0.75 -5.95 6.96
CA ALA A 259 -0.03 -7.08 7.46
C ALA A 259 -1.51 -6.73 7.36
N ALA A 260 -2.31 -7.60 6.76
CA ALA A 260 -3.74 -7.38 6.57
C ALA A 260 -4.52 -8.63 6.99
N ALA A 261 -5.70 -8.40 7.53
CA ALA A 261 -6.69 -9.41 7.87
C ALA A 261 -8.02 -9.04 7.24
N SER A 262 -8.68 -10.00 6.61
CA SER A 262 -10.01 -9.84 6.04
C SER A 262 -10.92 -10.97 6.54
N TYR A 263 -12.09 -10.62 7.03
CA TYR A 263 -13.09 -11.58 7.49
C TYR A 263 -14.34 -11.49 6.63
N ARG A 264 -14.66 -12.56 5.91
CA ARG A 264 -15.76 -12.61 4.94
C ARG A 264 -17.08 -12.97 5.60
N LEU A 265 -18.07 -12.11 5.37
CA LEU A 265 -19.45 -12.24 5.78
C LEU A 265 -20.34 -12.30 4.51
N SER A 266 -20.37 -13.44 3.79
CA SER A 266 -21.08 -13.58 2.51
C SER A 266 -20.52 -12.61 1.45
N ALA A 267 -21.33 -11.66 0.97
CA ALA A 267 -20.94 -10.64 -0.02
C ALA A 267 -20.12 -9.47 0.60
N LEU A 268 -20.07 -9.34 1.91
CA LEU A 268 -19.34 -8.31 2.63
C LEU A 268 -18.10 -8.91 3.28
N SER A 269 -16.98 -8.22 3.25
CA SER A 269 -15.84 -8.48 4.16
C SER A 269 -15.54 -7.26 5.02
N ILE A 270 -15.01 -7.53 6.21
CA ILE A 270 -14.44 -6.52 7.10
C ILE A 270 -12.94 -6.68 7.03
N ASP A 271 -12.25 -5.57 6.81
CA ASP A 271 -10.83 -5.56 6.50
C ASP A 271 -10.08 -4.70 7.55
N ALA A 272 -8.96 -5.19 8.02
CA ALA A 272 -8.03 -4.44 8.87
C ALA A 272 -6.62 -4.56 8.27
N CYS A 273 -5.86 -3.47 8.32
CA CYS A 273 -4.51 -3.45 7.77
C CYS A 273 -3.60 -2.60 8.64
N TYR A 274 -2.38 -3.09 8.82
CA TYR A 274 -1.27 -2.33 9.37
C TYR A 274 -0.12 -2.29 8.35
N LYS A 275 0.42 -1.10 8.08
CA LYS A 275 1.59 -0.90 7.21
C LYS A 275 2.64 -0.11 7.97
N GLN A 276 3.89 -0.54 7.87
CA GLN A 276 5.06 0.07 8.47
C GLN A 276 6.09 0.40 7.40
N GLY A 277 6.56 1.63 7.37
CA GLY A 277 7.75 2.00 6.60
C GLY A 277 9.00 1.43 7.24
N LEU A 278 9.82 0.77 6.44
CA LEU A 278 11.10 0.21 6.83
C LEU A 278 12.26 1.09 6.37
N ASN A 279 12.10 1.72 5.21
CA ASN A 279 13.05 2.65 4.62
C ASN A 279 12.31 3.70 3.82
N ASP A 280 12.75 4.94 3.79
CA ASP A 280 12.32 6.07 2.96
C ASP A 280 10.80 6.31 2.81
N TRP A 281 10.01 5.72 3.68
CA TRP A 281 8.58 5.99 3.85
C TRP A 281 8.30 6.14 5.35
N PRO A 282 8.42 7.37 5.91
CA PRO A 282 8.45 7.61 7.34
C PRO A 282 7.06 7.64 7.97
N PHE A 283 6.28 6.60 7.77
CA PHE A 283 4.93 6.49 8.28
C PHE A 283 4.62 5.09 8.85
N ARG A 284 3.66 5.07 9.77
CA ARG A 284 2.88 3.90 10.18
C ARG A 284 1.44 4.15 9.78
N GLN A 285 0.79 3.15 9.23
CA GLN A 285 -0.61 3.22 8.83
C GLN A 285 -1.40 2.12 9.54
N LEU A 286 -2.53 2.50 10.09
CA LEU A 286 -3.59 1.60 10.52
C LEU A 286 -4.83 1.88 9.68
N SER A 287 -5.42 0.84 9.09
CA SER A 287 -6.62 0.97 8.26
C SER A 287 -7.68 -0.01 8.72
N ILE A 288 -8.93 0.45 8.72
CA ILE A 288 -10.11 -0.38 8.92
C ILE A 288 -11.07 -0.09 7.75
N GLY A 289 -11.62 -1.13 7.16
CA GLY A 289 -12.48 -0.97 6.00
C GLY A 289 -13.47 -2.09 5.82
N CYS A 290 -14.21 -2.00 4.74
CA CYS A 290 -15.08 -3.06 4.28
C CYS A 290 -15.03 -3.15 2.75
N THR A 291 -15.28 -4.36 2.25
CA THR A 291 -15.36 -4.66 0.82
C THR A 291 -16.68 -5.36 0.53
N TYR A 292 -17.45 -4.82 -0.41
CA TYR A 292 -18.66 -5.47 -0.93
C TYR A 292 -18.35 -6.11 -2.29
N ILE A 293 -18.74 -7.36 -2.45
CA ILE A 293 -18.53 -8.19 -3.65
C ILE A 293 -19.88 -8.42 -4.30
N PHE A 294 -19.99 -8.03 -5.59
CA PHE A 294 -21.20 -8.15 -6.40
C PHE A 294 -21.31 -9.52 -7.07
#